data_4dcc3f3d268e281f605f6a7cc7f3a3de
#
_entry.id   4dcc3f3d268e281f605f6a7cc7f3a3de
#
_cell.length_a   1.000
_cell.length_b   1.000
_cell.length_c   1.000
_cell.angle_alpha   90.00
_cell.angle_beta   90.00
_cell.angle_gamma   90.00
#
_symmetry.space_group_name_H-M   'P 1'
#
loop_
_entity.id
_entity.type
_entity.pdbx_description
1 polymer ?
#
loop_
_entity_poly.entity_id
_entity_poly.type
_entity_poly.pdbx_seq_one_letter_code
_entity_poly.pdbx_strand_id
1 'polypeptide(L)'
;VNIELPSTPLFTALFAESPWTLAFPILVVAAALAWWGARTDRVRAILAGVAMMLCAAAILALAAVQVSPGEHARETVQALVAAAESADLQRFQACFAPDASMHYGGPESPGDDLERLMRAAESLKGKHRIESNSVTELSIATKDSDCGIVLLGCRTTTASSYAAVPTRWWIEVRRQANGDWLIERLAWIELLNQVPARGTL
;
A
#
# COMPACT_ATOMS: atom_id res chain seq x y z
N VAL A 1 8.92 13.79 12.68
CA VAL A 1 8.31 14.43 11.49
C VAL A 1 6.93 13.80 11.29
N ASN A 2 5.85 14.62 11.42
CA ASN A 2 4.50 14.14 11.10
C ASN A 2 4.37 14.15 9.57
N ILE A 3 4.54 13.02 8.93
CA ILE A 3 4.21 12.86 7.51
C ILE A 3 2.80 12.31 7.47
N GLU A 4 1.85 13.13 7.03
CA GLU A 4 0.47 12.71 6.80
C GLU A 4 0.38 11.98 5.46
N LEU A 5 -0.30 10.85 5.46
CA LEU A 5 -0.68 10.18 4.22
C LEU A 5 -1.68 11.06 3.46
N PRO A 6 -1.58 11.11 2.12
CA PRO A 6 -2.58 11.81 1.33
C PRO A 6 -3.96 11.17 1.56
N SER A 7 -5.00 12.01 1.56
CA SER A 7 -6.38 11.50 1.64
C SER A 7 -6.69 10.73 0.36
N THR A 8 -7.12 9.49 0.52
CA THR A 8 -7.57 8.66 -0.61
C THR A 8 -8.71 9.36 -1.35
N PRO A 9 -8.67 9.46 -2.68
CA PRO A 9 -9.77 10.03 -3.46
C PRO A 9 -11.10 9.34 -3.14
N LEU A 10 -12.17 10.11 -2.94
CA LEU A 10 -13.49 9.60 -2.52
C LEU A 10 -14.00 8.46 -3.40
N PHE A 11 -13.75 8.54 -4.71
CA PHE A 11 -14.16 7.50 -5.65
C PHE A 11 -13.44 6.17 -5.37
N THR A 12 -12.14 6.20 -5.17
CA THR A 12 -11.32 5.00 -4.86
C THR A 12 -11.70 4.42 -3.49
N ALA A 13 -11.90 5.29 -2.50
CA ALA A 13 -12.32 4.89 -1.16
C ALA A 13 -13.69 4.16 -1.18
N LEU A 14 -14.64 4.67 -1.96
CA LEU A 14 -16.00 4.11 -2.00
C LEU A 14 -16.11 2.84 -2.85
N PHE A 15 -15.39 2.75 -3.97
CA PHE A 15 -15.55 1.64 -4.91
C PHE A 15 -14.48 0.55 -4.77
N ALA A 16 -13.24 0.90 -4.46
CA ALA A 16 -12.16 -0.07 -4.37
C ALA A 16 -11.84 -0.50 -2.92
N GLU A 17 -11.79 0.46 -1.97
CA GLU A 17 -11.40 0.15 -0.59
C GLU A 17 -12.58 -0.28 0.29
N SER A 18 -13.81 0.23 0.03
CA SER A 18 -14.99 -0.07 0.84
C SER A 18 -16.26 -0.21 0.00
N PRO A 19 -16.36 -1.18 -0.90
CA PRO A 19 -17.52 -1.35 -1.79
C PRO A 19 -18.82 -1.62 -1.01
N TRP A 20 -18.71 -2.13 0.21
CA TRP A 20 -19.85 -2.37 1.12
C TRP A 20 -20.58 -1.11 1.53
N THR A 21 -19.91 0.04 1.59
CA THR A 21 -20.53 1.33 1.95
C THR A 21 -21.58 1.76 0.94
N LEU A 22 -21.43 1.39 -0.33
CA LEU A 22 -22.39 1.62 -1.39
C LEU A 22 -23.36 0.44 -1.57
N ALA A 23 -22.87 -0.79 -1.54
CA ALA A 23 -23.68 -1.98 -1.79
C ALA A 23 -24.72 -2.21 -0.68
N PHE A 24 -24.37 -1.99 0.58
CA PHE A 24 -25.24 -2.25 1.71
C PHE A 24 -26.55 -1.41 1.71
N PRO A 25 -26.50 -0.07 1.57
CA PRO A 25 -27.73 0.73 1.46
C PRO A 25 -28.61 0.31 0.27
N ILE A 26 -28.01 0.00 -0.87
CA ILE A 26 -28.75 -0.47 -2.06
C ILE A 26 -29.46 -1.79 -1.77
N LEU A 27 -28.78 -2.74 -1.11
CA LEU A 27 -29.39 -4.01 -0.71
C LEU A 27 -30.55 -3.86 0.25
N VAL A 28 -30.44 -2.96 1.24
CA VAL A 28 -31.50 -2.68 2.20
C VAL A 28 -32.73 -2.11 1.50
N VAL A 29 -32.56 -1.13 0.61
CA VAL A 29 -33.64 -0.53 -0.17
C VAL A 29 -34.25 -1.56 -1.13
N ALA A 30 -33.43 -2.37 -1.80
CA ALA A 30 -33.89 -3.42 -2.69
C ALA A 30 -34.75 -4.46 -1.96
N ALA A 31 -34.32 -4.90 -0.77
CA ALA A 31 -35.07 -5.84 0.05
C ALA A 31 -36.41 -5.26 0.51
N ALA A 32 -36.41 -3.99 0.93
CA ALA A 32 -37.62 -3.28 1.35
C ALA A 32 -38.63 -3.15 0.18
N LEU A 33 -38.17 -2.79 -1.01
CA LEU A 33 -39.00 -2.69 -2.21
C LEU A 33 -39.59 -4.05 -2.63
N ALA A 34 -38.77 -5.09 -2.61
CA ALA A 34 -39.23 -6.44 -2.94
C ALA A 34 -40.27 -6.94 -1.93
N TRP A 35 -40.03 -6.73 -0.65
CA TRP A 35 -40.94 -7.07 0.43
C TRP A 35 -42.28 -6.31 0.32
N TRP A 36 -42.22 -5.00 0.12
CA TRP A 36 -43.42 -4.18 -0.04
C TRP A 36 -44.20 -4.57 -1.30
N GLY A 37 -43.50 -4.81 -2.43
CA GLY A 37 -44.10 -5.28 -3.67
C GLY A 37 -44.82 -6.62 -3.52
N ALA A 38 -44.21 -7.57 -2.81
CA ALA A 38 -44.82 -8.88 -2.53
C ALA A 38 -46.08 -8.77 -1.64
N ARG A 39 -46.11 -7.83 -0.67
CA ARG A 39 -47.29 -7.62 0.19
C ARG A 39 -48.43 -6.89 -0.50
N THR A 40 -48.14 -6.09 -1.53
CA THR A 40 -49.13 -5.26 -2.22
C THR A 40 -49.48 -5.75 -3.61
N ASP A 41 -48.99 -6.97 -4.00
CA ASP A 41 -49.14 -7.58 -5.33
C ASP A 41 -48.68 -6.66 -6.47
N ARG A 42 -47.70 -5.78 -6.18
CA ARG A 42 -47.13 -4.86 -7.18
C ARG A 42 -45.88 -5.44 -7.85
N VAL A 43 -46.09 -6.19 -8.95
CA VAL A 43 -45.01 -6.83 -9.71
C VAL A 43 -43.88 -5.85 -10.10
N ARG A 44 -44.20 -4.60 -10.44
CA ARG A 44 -43.22 -3.57 -10.78
C ARG A 44 -42.25 -3.26 -9.62
N ALA A 45 -42.73 -3.25 -8.38
CA ALA A 45 -41.92 -3.01 -7.20
C ALA A 45 -41.02 -4.20 -6.91
N ILE A 46 -41.47 -5.42 -7.11
CA ILE A 46 -40.66 -6.65 -6.99
C ILE A 46 -39.52 -6.63 -8.03
N LEU A 47 -39.86 -6.34 -9.29
CA LEU A 47 -38.86 -6.25 -10.36
C LEU A 47 -37.80 -5.18 -10.11
N ALA A 48 -38.23 -4.00 -9.58
CA ALA A 48 -37.30 -2.94 -9.20
C ALA A 48 -36.36 -3.39 -8.07
N GLY A 49 -36.87 -4.06 -7.03
CA GLY A 49 -36.06 -4.63 -5.95
C GLY A 49 -35.04 -5.66 -6.46
N VAL A 50 -35.46 -6.56 -7.34
CA VAL A 50 -34.55 -7.57 -7.95
C VAL A 50 -33.48 -6.89 -8.81
N ALA A 51 -33.84 -5.91 -9.63
CA ALA A 51 -32.89 -5.15 -10.44
C ALA A 51 -31.84 -4.45 -9.56
N MET A 52 -32.24 -3.83 -8.46
CA MET A 52 -31.31 -3.20 -7.51
C MET A 52 -30.40 -4.23 -6.82
N MET A 53 -30.90 -5.41 -6.47
CA MET A 53 -30.05 -6.49 -5.93
C MET A 53 -28.98 -6.92 -6.95
N LEU A 54 -29.36 -7.06 -8.22
CA LEU A 54 -28.38 -7.39 -9.28
C LEU A 54 -27.35 -6.29 -9.49
N CYS A 55 -27.75 -5.01 -9.40
CA CYS A 55 -26.81 -3.89 -9.43
C CYS A 55 -25.83 -3.92 -8.24
N ALA A 56 -26.30 -4.17 -7.03
CA ALA A 56 -25.43 -4.31 -5.87
C ALA A 56 -24.45 -5.48 -6.01
N ALA A 57 -24.93 -6.62 -6.49
CA ALA A 57 -24.08 -7.79 -6.77
C ALA A 57 -23.02 -7.49 -7.84
N ALA A 58 -23.37 -6.75 -8.90
CA ALA A 58 -22.44 -6.32 -9.92
C ALA A 58 -21.36 -5.38 -9.37
N ILE A 59 -21.72 -4.41 -8.50
CA ILE A 59 -20.77 -3.52 -7.83
C ILE A 59 -19.77 -4.35 -7.01
N LEU A 60 -20.25 -5.29 -6.21
CA LEU A 60 -19.40 -6.15 -5.39
C LEU A 60 -18.50 -7.05 -6.23
N ALA A 61 -19.03 -7.60 -7.33
CA ALA A 61 -18.25 -8.43 -8.25
C ALA A 61 -17.13 -7.62 -8.95
N LEU A 62 -17.43 -6.40 -9.40
CA LEU A 62 -16.43 -5.51 -10.00
C LEU A 62 -15.36 -5.13 -8.99
N ALA A 63 -15.75 -4.79 -7.76
CA ALA A 63 -14.80 -4.46 -6.70
C ALA A 63 -13.90 -5.66 -6.31
N ALA A 64 -14.42 -6.87 -6.33
CA ALA A 64 -13.65 -8.08 -6.03
C ALA A 64 -12.59 -8.44 -7.09
N VAL A 65 -12.72 -7.89 -8.32
CA VAL A 65 -11.75 -8.12 -9.40
C VAL A 65 -10.71 -6.99 -9.50
N GLN A 66 -11.03 -5.81 -8.97
CA GLN A 66 -10.13 -4.66 -9.00
C GLN A 66 -9.24 -4.66 -7.77
N VAL A 67 -7.97 -5.04 -7.96
CA VAL A 67 -6.91 -4.83 -6.96
C VAL A 67 -6.61 -3.33 -6.88
N SER A 68 -6.71 -2.74 -5.70
CA SER A 68 -6.47 -1.30 -5.54
C SER A 68 -4.99 -0.95 -5.66
N PRO A 69 -4.63 0.28 -6.08
CA PRO A 69 -3.24 0.75 -6.06
C PRO A 69 -2.58 0.59 -4.69
N GLY A 70 -3.35 0.73 -3.61
CA GLY A 70 -2.88 0.51 -2.25
C GLY A 70 -2.51 -0.95 -1.97
N GLU A 71 -3.27 -1.92 -2.49
CA GLU A 71 -2.96 -3.34 -2.36
C GLU A 71 -1.69 -3.71 -3.13
N HIS A 72 -1.54 -3.22 -4.36
CA HIS A 72 -0.29 -3.41 -5.12
C HIS A 72 0.92 -2.79 -4.39
N ALA A 73 0.77 -1.57 -3.85
CA ALA A 73 1.81 -0.95 -3.06
C ALA A 73 2.17 -1.79 -1.82
N ARG A 74 1.18 -2.35 -1.14
CA ARG A 74 1.38 -3.28 -0.02
C ARG A 74 2.18 -4.51 -0.42
N GLU A 75 1.78 -5.16 -1.51
CA GLU A 75 2.46 -6.37 -2.02
C GLU A 75 3.91 -6.08 -2.37
N THR A 76 4.17 -4.97 -3.09
CA THR A 76 5.54 -4.56 -3.46
C THR A 76 6.40 -4.28 -2.22
N VAL A 77 5.85 -3.59 -1.19
CA VAL A 77 6.57 -3.31 0.04
C VAL A 77 6.81 -4.59 0.86
N GLN A 78 5.87 -5.51 0.91
CA GLN A 78 6.08 -6.81 1.55
C GLN A 78 7.16 -7.63 0.83
N ALA A 79 7.19 -7.62 -0.50
CA ALA A 79 8.26 -8.25 -1.27
C ALA A 79 9.63 -7.62 -1.00
N LEU A 80 9.69 -6.28 -0.88
CA LEU A 80 10.91 -5.55 -0.50
C LEU A 80 11.42 -5.99 0.88
N VAL A 81 10.54 -6.04 1.88
CA VAL A 81 10.90 -6.46 3.25
C VAL A 81 11.42 -7.89 3.25
N ALA A 82 10.74 -8.81 2.59
CA ALA A 82 11.16 -10.21 2.49
C ALA A 82 12.52 -10.37 1.78
N ALA A 83 12.76 -9.59 0.73
CA ALA A 83 14.04 -9.58 0.02
C ALA A 83 15.18 -9.04 0.90
N ALA A 84 14.92 -7.98 1.68
CA ALA A 84 15.89 -7.43 2.63
C ALA A 84 16.22 -8.43 3.74
N GLU A 85 15.22 -9.09 4.34
CA GLU A 85 15.39 -10.10 5.38
C GLU A 85 16.20 -11.31 4.90
N SER A 86 15.99 -11.74 3.65
CA SER A 86 16.73 -12.85 3.04
C SER A 86 18.10 -12.43 2.46
N ALA A 87 18.42 -11.13 2.48
CA ALA A 87 19.58 -10.54 1.80
C ALA A 87 19.66 -10.89 0.30
N ASP A 88 18.51 -11.09 -0.33
CA ASP A 88 18.39 -11.35 -1.77
C ASP A 88 18.39 -10.02 -2.53
N LEU A 89 19.59 -9.55 -2.89
CA LEU A 89 19.76 -8.26 -3.56
C LEU A 89 19.12 -8.22 -4.95
N GLN A 90 18.99 -9.35 -5.63
CA GLN A 90 18.35 -9.38 -6.94
C GLN A 90 16.85 -9.13 -6.83
N ARG A 91 16.18 -9.80 -5.88
CA ARG A 91 14.77 -9.55 -5.57
C ARG A 91 14.57 -8.16 -4.97
N PHE A 92 15.49 -7.70 -4.13
CA PHE A 92 15.44 -6.35 -3.58
C PHE A 92 15.46 -5.30 -4.69
N GLN A 93 16.41 -5.41 -5.63
CA GLN A 93 16.52 -4.50 -6.78
C GLN A 93 15.29 -4.57 -7.69
N ALA A 94 14.69 -5.74 -7.89
CA ALA A 94 13.52 -5.93 -8.73
C ALA A 94 12.26 -5.21 -8.20
N CYS A 95 12.24 -4.78 -6.93
CA CYS A 95 11.14 -3.98 -6.37
C CYS A 95 11.22 -2.51 -6.78
N PHE A 96 12.32 -2.02 -7.37
CA PHE A 96 12.53 -0.60 -7.67
C PHE A 96 12.41 -0.30 -9.16
N ALA A 97 11.87 0.88 -9.46
CA ALA A 97 11.94 1.45 -10.79
C ALA A 97 13.40 1.81 -11.16
N PRO A 98 13.78 1.81 -12.44
CA PRO A 98 15.16 2.12 -12.84
C PRO A 98 15.64 3.51 -12.43
N ASP A 99 14.72 4.46 -12.29
CA ASP A 99 14.93 5.85 -11.88
C ASP A 99 14.56 6.12 -10.42
N ALA A 100 14.42 5.05 -9.62
CA ALA A 100 14.04 5.17 -8.23
C ALA A 100 15.06 5.98 -7.42
N SER A 101 14.56 6.71 -6.43
CA SER A 101 15.35 7.58 -5.58
C SER A 101 15.11 7.30 -4.09
N MET A 102 16.18 7.44 -3.29
CA MET A 102 16.13 7.34 -1.85
C MET A 102 16.35 8.70 -1.20
N HIS A 103 15.45 9.09 -0.30
CA HIS A 103 15.42 10.37 0.40
C HIS A 103 15.63 10.20 1.90
N TYR A 104 16.06 11.27 2.57
CA TYR A 104 16.34 11.25 4.02
C TYR A 104 15.49 12.31 4.72
N GLY A 105 14.68 11.89 5.68
CA GLY A 105 13.81 12.76 6.47
C GLY A 105 12.45 13.07 5.84
N GLY A 106 12.32 12.95 4.52
CA GLY A 106 11.04 13.14 3.82
C GLY A 106 11.15 12.98 2.32
N PRO A 107 10.02 12.75 1.61
CA PRO A 107 10.03 12.46 0.18
C PRO A 107 10.45 13.63 -0.71
N GLU A 108 10.40 14.87 -0.18
CA GLU A 108 10.79 16.09 -0.90
C GLU A 108 12.25 16.52 -0.61
N SER A 109 12.95 15.78 0.28
CA SER A 109 14.36 16.08 0.58
C SER A 109 15.25 15.65 -0.59
N PRO A 110 16.47 16.18 -0.71
CA PRO A 110 17.43 15.70 -1.70
C PRO A 110 17.65 14.19 -1.55
N GLY A 111 17.58 13.47 -2.67
CA GLY A 111 17.70 12.02 -2.73
C GLY A 111 19.05 11.53 -3.26
N ASP A 112 19.30 10.25 -3.08
CA ASP A 112 20.35 9.49 -3.72
C ASP A 112 19.71 8.56 -4.76
N ASP A 113 20.46 8.19 -5.78
CA ASP A 113 20.02 7.30 -6.85
C ASP A 113 19.94 5.82 -6.40
N LEU A 114 19.31 5.00 -7.22
CA LEU A 114 19.17 3.56 -6.98
C LEU A 114 20.54 2.87 -6.86
N GLU A 115 21.53 3.29 -7.62
CA GLU A 115 22.87 2.68 -7.58
C GLU A 115 23.50 2.83 -6.18
N ARG A 116 23.36 4.01 -5.57
CA ARG A 116 23.85 4.24 -4.20
C ARG A 116 23.07 3.42 -3.17
N LEU A 117 21.75 3.32 -3.34
CA LEU A 117 20.91 2.47 -2.49
C LEU A 117 21.35 1.01 -2.59
N MET A 118 21.60 0.51 -3.81
CA MET A 118 22.05 -0.88 -4.01
C MET A 118 23.43 -1.17 -3.40
N ARG A 119 24.35 -0.22 -3.49
CA ARG A 119 25.65 -0.33 -2.80
C ARG A 119 25.49 -0.40 -1.28
N ALA A 120 24.58 0.38 -0.70
CA ALA A 120 24.27 0.29 0.72
C ALA A 120 23.61 -1.05 1.09
N ALA A 121 22.70 -1.54 0.24
CA ALA A 121 22.03 -2.82 0.43
C ALA A 121 22.98 -4.04 0.40
N GLU A 122 24.17 -3.94 -0.22
CA GLU A 122 25.19 -4.98 -0.16
C GLU A 122 25.61 -5.32 1.28
N SER A 123 25.52 -4.34 2.17
CA SER A 123 25.83 -4.53 3.60
C SER A 123 24.88 -5.52 4.31
N LEU A 124 23.68 -5.75 3.74
CA LEU A 124 22.73 -6.75 4.24
C LEU A 124 23.26 -8.19 4.13
N LYS A 125 24.21 -8.46 3.23
CA LYS A 125 24.89 -9.77 3.15
C LYS A 125 25.89 -10.02 4.28
N GLY A 126 26.26 -8.99 5.03
CA GLY A 126 27.30 -9.06 6.04
C GLY A 126 26.98 -8.32 7.32
N LYS A 127 27.62 -7.17 7.52
CA LYS A 127 27.56 -6.40 8.77
C LYS A 127 26.15 -6.04 9.22
N HIS A 128 25.27 -5.72 8.28
CA HIS A 128 23.89 -5.32 8.56
C HIS A 128 22.87 -6.41 8.19
N ARG A 129 23.31 -7.69 8.15
CA ARG A 129 22.39 -8.80 7.95
C ARG A 129 21.27 -8.74 8.99
N ILE A 130 20.04 -8.81 8.51
CA ILE A 130 18.85 -8.80 9.36
C ILE A 130 18.75 -10.18 10.04
N GLU A 131 18.72 -10.18 11.36
CA GLU A 131 18.52 -11.38 12.18
C GLU A 131 17.07 -11.56 12.60
N SER A 132 16.40 -10.43 12.87
CA SER A 132 14.96 -10.41 13.10
C SER A 132 14.38 -9.06 12.66
N ASN A 133 13.17 -9.08 12.14
CA ASN A 133 12.43 -7.89 11.79
C ASN A 133 10.98 -8.05 12.20
N SER A 134 10.39 -6.97 12.71
CA SER A 134 8.99 -6.90 13.09
C SER A 134 8.40 -5.64 12.50
N VAL A 135 7.42 -5.79 11.62
CA VAL A 135 6.63 -4.69 11.08
C VAL A 135 5.69 -4.19 12.18
N THR A 136 5.88 -2.95 12.63
CA THR A 136 5.11 -2.33 13.71
C THR A 136 4.04 -1.38 13.20
N GLU A 137 4.21 -0.86 11.98
CA GLU A 137 3.26 0.01 11.31
C GLU A 137 3.22 -0.33 9.82
N LEU A 138 2.02 -0.43 9.26
CA LEU A 138 1.81 -0.57 7.83
C LEU A 138 0.53 0.18 7.47
N SER A 139 0.67 1.46 7.18
CA SER A 139 -0.42 2.35 6.77
C SER A 139 -0.33 2.61 5.28
N ILE A 140 -1.45 2.51 4.58
CA ILE A 140 -1.52 2.56 3.13
C ILE A 140 -2.51 3.65 2.72
N ALA A 141 -2.15 4.41 1.69
CA ALA A 141 -3.05 5.36 1.03
C ALA A 141 -2.91 5.25 -0.48
N THR A 142 -4.00 5.39 -1.18
CA THR A 142 -4.03 5.53 -2.63
C THR A 142 -3.96 7.01 -2.98
N LYS A 143 -2.94 7.41 -3.73
CA LYS A 143 -2.74 8.80 -4.18
C LYS A 143 -3.51 9.09 -5.46
N ASP A 144 -3.42 8.19 -6.43
CA ASP A 144 -4.14 8.22 -7.71
C ASP A 144 -4.34 6.78 -8.23
N SER A 145 -4.85 6.62 -9.47
CA SER A 145 -5.13 5.32 -10.08
C SER A 145 -3.89 4.44 -10.30
N ASP A 146 -2.71 5.04 -10.32
CA ASP A 146 -1.46 4.39 -10.66
C ASP A 146 -0.38 4.58 -9.59
N CYS A 147 -0.78 5.09 -8.41
CA CYS A 147 0.15 5.40 -7.33
C CYS A 147 -0.43 5.06 -5.95
N GLY A 148 0.28 4.21 -5.23
CA GLY A 148 0.05 3.91 -3.82
C GLY A 148 1.19 4.41 -2.95
N ILE A 149 0.89 4.83 -1.73
CA ILE A 149 1.85 5.27 -0.72
C ILE A 149 1.73 4.39 0.50
N VAL A 150 2.87 3.95 1.01
CA VAL A 150 2.96 3.12 2.22
C VAL A 150 3.82 3.80 3.26
N LEU A 151 3.31 3.91 4.48
CA LEU A 151 4.11 4.18 5.67
C LEU A 151 4.43 2.84 6.33
N LEU A 152 5.71 2.52 6.40
CA LEU A 152 6.22 1.28 6.97
C LEU A 152 7.04 1.61 8.22
N GLY A 153 6.63 1.08 9.37
CA GLY A 153 7.42 1.07 10.60
C GLY A 153 7.98 -0.33 10.84
N CYS A 154 9.26 -0.41 11.15
CA CYS A 154 9.94 -1.65 11.47
C CYS A 154 10.73 -1.55 12.78
N ARG A 155 10.88 -2.68 13.47
CA ARG A 155 11.88 -2.89 14.51
C ARG A 155 12.80 -4.01 14.06
N THR A 156 14.03 -3.66 13.73
CA THR A 156 14.98 -4.57 13.07
C THR A 156 16.20 -4.79 13.95
N THR A 157 16.54 -6.06 14.18
CA THR A 157 17.82 -6.46 14.78
C THR A 157 18.74 -6.93 13.67
N THR A 158 19.94 -6.40 13.63
CA THR A 158 20.98 -6.80 12.66
C THR A 158 22.15 -7.46 13.36
N ALA A 159 22.99 -8.16 12.64
CA ALA A 159 24.19 -8.80 13.17
C ALA A 159 25.16 -7.84 13.88
N SER A 160 25.04 -6.53 13.61
CA SER A 160 25.87 -5.49 14.25
C SER A 160 25.14 -4.72 15.35
N SER A 161 23.84 -4.95 15.58
CA SER A 161 23.06 -4.23 16.58
C SER A 161 22.86 -5.05 17.84
N TYR A 162 22.99 -4.42 19.02
CA TYR A 162 22.74 -5.08 20.31
C TYR A 162 21.24 -5.11 20.68
N ALA A 163 20.41 -4.32 19.99
CA ALA A 163 18.98 -4.21 20.24
C ALA A 163 18.22 -3.93 18.95
N ALA A 164 16.92 -4.17 18.99
CA ALA A 164 16.05 -3.87 17.85
C ALA A 164 15.97 -2.36 17.63
N VAL A 165 16.31 -1.93 16.43
CA VAL A 165 16.37 -0.53 15.99
C VAL A 165 15.04 -0.17 15.33
N PRO A 166 14.28 0.81 15.85
CA PRO A 166 13.08 1.30 15.22
C PRO A 166 13.43 2.18 14.01
N THR A 167 12.74 1.94 12.91
CA THR A 167 12.84 2.72 11.67
C THR A 167 11.45 3.00 11.11
N ARG A 168 11.28 4.15 10.44
CA ARG A 168 10.07 4.48 9.68
C ARG A 168 10.44 4.92 8.27
N TRP A 169 9.62 4.45 7.33
CA TRP A 169 9.83 4.63 5.90
C TRP A 169 8.53 5.13 5.26
N TRP A 170 8.67 6.05 4.33
CA TRP A 170 7.62 6.44 3.42
C TRP A 170 8.00 5.93 2.04
N ILE A 171 7.09 5.22 1.38
CA ILE A 171 7.37 4.48 0.16
C ILE A 171 6.29 4.80 -0.87
N GLU A 172 6.68 5.34 -2.01
CA GLU A 172 5.79 5.55 -3.15
C GLU A 172 6.01 4.45 -4.17
N VAL A 173 4.92 3.76 -4.48
CA VAL A 173 4.88 2.67 -5.46
C VAL A 173 4.01 3.13 -6.62
N ARG A 174 4.53 3.02 -7.82
CA ARG A 174 3.83 3.46 -9.02
C ARG A 174 3.78 2.37 -10.08
N ARG A 175 2.65 2.36 -10.79
CA ARG A 175 2.45 1.49 -11.93
C ARG A 175 3.28 1.98 -13.11
N GLN A 176 4.13 1.12 -13.64
CA GLN A 176 4.97 1.38 -14.80
C GLN A 176 4.21 1.16 -16.11
N ALA A 177 4.75 1.63 -17.23
CA ALA A 177 4.13 1.48 -18.55
C ALA A 177 3.91 0.02 -18.99
N ASN A 178 4.71 -0.91 -18.47
CA ASN A 178 4.58 -2.35 -18.71
C ASN A 178 3.53 -3.02 -17.79
N GLY A 179 2.94 -2.28 -16.85
CA GLY A 179 1.94 -2.75 -15.89
C GLY A 179 2.49 -3.17 -14.54
N ASP A 180 3.80 -3.26 -14.36
CA ASP A 180 4.42 -3.61 -13.08
C ASP A 180 4.30 -2.47 -12.06
N TRP A 181 4.19 -2.83 -10.78
CA TRP A 181 4.14 -1.90 -9.67
C TRP A 181 5.50 -1.86 -8.98
N LEU A 182 6.23 -0.74 -9.15
CA LEU A 182 7.58 -0.58 -8.66
C LEU A 182 7.71 0.65 -7.76
N ILE A 183 8.68 0.61 -6.85
CA ILE A 183 9.02 1.72 -5.96
C ILE A 183 9.75 2.78 -6.77
N GLU A 184 9.17 3.99 -6.84
CA GLU A 184 9.82 5.16 -7.44
C GLU A 184 10.55 6.00 -6.41
N ARG A 185 9.95 6.14 -5.20
CA ARG A 185 10.56 6.94 -4.12
C ARG A 185 10.51 6.18 -2.81
N LEU A 186 11.65 6.13 -2.15
CA LEU A 186 11.82 5.58 -0.83
C LEU A 186 12.37 6.69 0.09
N ALA A 187 11.64 7.08 1.13
CA ALA A 187 12.13 8.05 2.08
C ALA A 187 12.32 7.42 3.47
N TRP A 188 13.54 7.49 3.98
CA TRP A 188 13.85 7.11 5.35
C TRP A 188 13.50 8.25 6.28
N ILE A 189 12.34 8.14 6.94
CA ILE A 189 11.77 9.23 7.76
C ILE A 189 12.41 9.28 9.13
N GLU A 190 12.64 8.11 9.73
CA GLU A 190 13.04 8.03 11.13
C GLU A 190 13.94 6.84 11.40
N LEU A 191 14.99 7.09 12.18
CA LEU A 191 15.93 6.14 12.75
C LEU A 191 16.11 6.48 14.22
N LEU A 192 15.76 5.56 15.13
CA LEU A 192 15.89 5.79 16.59
C LEU A 192 15.20 7.09 17.07
N ASN A 193 14.01 7.40 16.52
CA ASN A 193 13.24 8.63 16.77
C ASN A 193 13.95 9.94 16.33
N GLN A 194 14.90 9.83 15.41
CA GLN A 194 15.60 10.97 14.82
C GLN A 194 15.51 10.94 13.30
N VAL A 195 15.60 12.10 12.67
CA VAL A 195 15.69 12.19 11.22
C VAL A 195 17.07 11.70 10.78
N PRO A 196 17.17 10.68 9.91
CA PRO A 196 18.46 10.17 9.45
C PRO A 196 19.17 11.21 8.59
N ALA A 197 20.48 11.36 8.82
CA ALA A 197 21.29 12.22 7.98
C ALA A 197 21.64 11.54 6.65
N ARG A 198 21.82 12.32 5.59
CA ARG A 198 22.33 11.81 4.31
C ARG A 198 23.69 11.14 4.51
N GLY A 199 23.85 9.91 4.03
CA GLY A 199 25.08 9.12 4.23
C GLY A 199 25.10 8.27 5.51
N THR A 200 23.95 8.10 6.18
CA THR A 200 23.80 7.17 7.31
C THR A 200 23.83 5.70 6.87
N LEU A 201 23.62 5.42 5.57
CA LEU A 201 23.73 4.10 4.93
C LEU A 201 25.16 3.80 4.51
#